data_cad8ca028229ea18ca3b6c73004d0185
#
_entry.id   cad8ca028229ea18ca3b6c73004d0185
#
_cell.length_a   1.000
_cell.length_b   1.000
_cell.length_c   1.000
_cell.angle_alpha   90.00
_cell.angle_beta   90.00
_cell.angle_gamma   90.00
#
_symmetry.space_group_name_H-M   'P 1'
#
loop_
_entity.id
_entity.type
_entity.pdbx_description
1 polymer ?
#
loop_
_entity_poly.entity_id
_entity_poly.type
_entity_poly.pdbx_seq_one_letter_code
_entity_poly.pdbx_strand_id
1 'polypeptide(L)'
;MEYLYPGGLPKAMTFSYDDGQVYDRRLVKLFDEAGFKATFHLNSGNLGKRGFVTPEEVGTLYQNHEVACHGVTHRHPLQMTREEWLREVWQDRRALEALTGRIVQGMSYAF
;
A
#
# COMPACT_ATOMS: atom_id res chain seq x y z
N MET A 1 22.02 23.13 12.71
CA MET A 1 21.62 21.76 13.10
C MET A 1 21.42 20.96 11.83
N GLU A 2 22.14 19.88 11.66
CA GLU A 2 21.95 18.98 10.53
C GLU A 2 20.98 17.86 10.92
N TYR A 3 20.01 17.59 10.04
CA TYR A 3 19.13 16.44 10.15
C TYR A 3 19.64 15.35 9.23
N LEU A 4 19.87 14.17 9.79
CA LEU A 4 20.36 13.00 9.06
C LEU A 4 19.34 11.88 9.13
N TYR A 5 19.33 11.04 8.12
CA TYR A 5 18.54 9.80 8.12
C TYR A 5 19.20 8.75 9.05
N PRO A 6 18.48 7.68 9.40
CA PRO A 6 19.05 6.61 10.21
C PRO A 6 20.39 6.12 9.66
N GLY A 7 21.37 5.90 10.57
CA GLY A 7 22.73 5.55 10.20
C GLY A 7 23.63 6.75 9.85
N GLY A 8 23.18 7.99 10.12
CA GLY A 8 23.96 9.20 9.86
C GLY A 8 24.07 9.56 8.37
N LEU A 9 23.14 9.09 7.56
CA LEU A 9 23.17 9.28 6.10
C LEU A 9 22.56 10.64 5.70
N PRO A 10 23.18 11.37 4.76
CA PRO A 10 22.66 12.67 4.31
C PRO A 10 21.51 12.57 3.32
N LYS A 11 21.27 11.39 2.76
CA LYS A 11 20.23 11.14 1.75
C LYS A 11 19.54 9.82 2.00
N ALA A 12 18.27 9.76 1.65
CA ALA A 12 17.49 8.52 1.60
C ALA A 12 16.66 8.48 0.31
N MET A 13 16.35 7.28 -0.15
CA MET A 13 15.43 7.05 -1.27
C MET A 13 14.32 6.13 -0.79
N THR A 14 13.09 6.46 -1.16
CA THR A 14 11.90 5.63 -0.86
C THR A 14 11.18 5.28 -2.15
N PHE A 15 10.50 4.14 -2.13
CA PHE A 15 9.68 3.67 -3.22
C PHE A 15 8.24 3.53 -2.73
N SER A 16 7.31 4.10 -3.48
CA SER A 16 5.89 4.12 -3.13
C SER A 16 5.06 3.86 -4.38
N TYR A 17 4.19 2.86 -4.32
CA TYR A 17 3.35 2.42 -5.43
C TYR A 17 1.90 2.27 -4.97
N ASP A 18 0.98 2.49 -5.88
CA ASP A 18 -0.45 2.52 -5.61
C ASP A 18 -1.19 1.44 -6.39
N ASP A 19 -2.43 1.19 -6.00
CA ASP A 19 -3.49 0.41 -6.64
C ASP A 19 -3.44 -1.12 -6.47
N GLY A 20 -2.29 -1.75 -6.37
CA GLY A 20 -2.21 -3.22 -6.28
C GLY A 20 -2.50 -3.92 -7.60
N GLN A 21 -1.99 -3.40 -8.71
CA GLN A 21 -2.14 -4.02 -10.01
C GLN A 21 -1.24 -5.25 -10.15
N VAL A 22 -1.58 -6.13 -11.10
CA VAL A 22 -0.84 -7.39 -11.33
C VAL A 22 0.64 -7.20 -11.64
N TYR A 23 1.04 -6.02 -12.09
CA TYR A 23 2.45 -5.67 -12.33
C TYR A 23 3.30 -5.66 -11.06
N ASP A 24 2.68 -5.54 -9.89
CA ASP A 24 3.35 -5.61 -8.60
C ASP A 24 4.06 -6.95 -8.41
N ARG A 25 3.56 -8.02 -8.98
CA ARG A 25 4.19 -9.35 -8.91
C ARG A 25 5.62 -9.32 -9.44
N ARG A 26 5.82 -8.66 -10.59
CA ARG A 26 7.17 -8.49 -11.18
C ARG A 26 8.00 -7.48 -10.40
N LEU A 27 7.39 -6.37 -10.01
CA LEU A 27 8.07 -5.30 -9.28
C LEU A 27 8.61 -5.78 -7.94
N VAL A 28 7.78 -6.48 -7.17
CA VAL A 28 8.18 -7.08 -5.88
C VAL A 28 9.33 -8.05 -6.05
N LYS A 29 9.27 -8.91 -7.07
CA LYS A 29 10.37 -9.84 -7.37
C LYS A 29 11.69 -9.10 -7.60
N LEU A 30 11.67 -8.04 -8.41
CA LEU A 30 12.86 -7.23 -8.69
C LEU A 30 13.39 -6.54 -7.42
N PHE A 31 12.52 -6.02 -6.59
CA PHE A 31 12.90 -5.38 -5.34
C PHE A 31 13.46 -6.37 -4.32
N ASP A 32 12.85 -7.53 -4.20
CA ASP A 32 13.35 -8.59 -3.30
C ASP A 32 14.73 -9.07 -3.72
N GLU A 33 14.96 -9.28 -5.03
CA GLU A 33 16.26 -9.66 -5.58
C GLU A 33 17.32 -8.57 -5.36
N ALA A 34 16.95 -7.29 -5.46
CA ALA A 34 17.85 -6.15 -5.26
C ALA A 34 18.03 -5.76 -3.79
N GLY A 35 17.23 -6.32 -2.86
CA GLY A 35 17.24 -5.94 -1.45
C GLY A 35 16.60 -4.60 -1.15
N PHE A 36 15.74 -4.09 -2.04
CA PHE A 36 15.00 -2.84 -1.84
C PHE A 36 13.71 -3.07 -1.09
N LYS A 37 13.28 -2.05 -0.34
CA LYS A 37 12.00 -2.00 0.36
C LYS A 37 11.11 -0.93 -0.26
N ALA A 38 9.80 -1.20 -0.31
CA ALA A 38 8.81 -0.29 -0.84
C ALA A 38 7.55 -0.30 0.01
N THR A 39 6.72 0.73 -0.17
CA THR A 39 5.36 0.78 0.35
C THR A 39 4.38 0.60 -0.81
N PHE A 40 3.45 -0.32 -0.65
CA PHE A 40 2.38 -0.59 -1.61
C PHE A 40 1.05 -0.19 -1.00
N HIS A 41 0.40 0.82 -1.60
CA HIS A 41 -0.90 1.32 -1.17
C HIS A 41 -1.99 0.60 -1.96
N LEU A 42 -2.79 -0.21 -1.29
CA LEU A 42 -3.74 -1.10 -1.92
C LEU A 42 -5.18 -0.62 -1.74
N ASN A 43 -6.00 -0.84 -2.76
CA ASN A 43 -7.45 -0.68 -2.68
C ASN A 43 -8.08 -2.05 -2.41
N SER A 44 -8.50 -2.30 -1.19
CA SER A 44 -9.03 -3.62 -0.81
C SER A 44 -10.24 -4.05 -1.64
N GLY A 45 -11.08 -3.11 -2.05
CA GLY A 45 -12.25 -3.38 -2.88
C GLY A 45 -11.95 -3.71 -4.33
N ASN A 46 -10.70 -3.51 -4.79
CA ASN A 46 -10.28 -3.83 -6.16
C ASN A 46 -9.54 -5.17 -6.25
N LEU A 47 -9.08 -5.70 -5.13
CA LEU A 47 -8.36 -6.98 -5.10
C LEU A 47 -9.23 -8.10 -5.68
N GLY A 48 -8.63 -8.93 -6.52
CA GLY A 48 -9.32 -10.03 -7.21
C GLY A 48 -10.09 -9.62 -8.48
N LYS A 49 -10.22 -8.33 -8.77
CA LYS A 49 -10.75 -7.89 -10.05
C LYS A 49 -9.70 -8.06 -11.15
N ARG A 50 -10.17 -8.07 -12.41
CA ARG A 50 -9.28 -8.18 -13.58
C ARG A 50 -8.22 -7.08 -13.54
N GLY A 51 -6.95 -7.47 -13.62
CA GLY A 51 -5.81 -6.54 -13.63
C GLY A 51 -5.24 -6.22 -12.24
N PHE A 52 -5.85 -6.75 -11.17
CA PHE A 52 -5.38 -6.56 -9.79
C PHE A 52 -4.90 -7.87 -9.18
N VAL A 53 -4.04 -7.76 -8.18
CA VAL A 53 -3.60 -8.92 -7.40
C VAL A 53 -4.78 -9.51 -6.63
N THR A 54 -4.70 -10.79 -6.29
CA THR A 54 -5.78 -11.47 -5.56
C THR A 54 -5.65 -11.25 -4.06
N PRO A 55 -6.77 -11.25 -3.31
CA PRO A 55 -6.72 -11.15 -1.85
C PRO A 55 -5.82 -12.22 -1.22
N GLU A 56 -5.85 -13.43 -1.73
CA GLU A 56 -5.14 -14.58 -1.20
C GLU A 56 -3.62 -14.43 -1.29
N GLU A 57 -3.12 -13.71 -2.29
CA GLU A 57 -1.68 -13.52 -2.47
C GLU A 57 -1.10 -12.35 -1.68
N VAL A 58 -1.93 -11.42 -1.19
CA VAL A 58 -1.47 -10.17 -0.56
C VAL A 58 -0.49 -10.42 0.59
N GLY A 59 -0.83 -11.30 1.51
CA GLY A 59 0.00 -11.58 2.68
C GLY A 59 1.38 -12.15 2.33
N THR A 60 1.48 -12.94 1.27
CA THR A 60 2.73 -13.56 0.81
C THR A 60 3.49 -12.65 -0.14
N LEU A 61 2.79 -12.05 -1.10
CA LEU A 61 3.41 -11.19 -2.11
C LEU A 61 4.16 -10.01 -1.48
N TYR A 62 3.51 -9.30 -0.57
CA TYR A 62 4.08 -8.09 0.04
C TYR A 62 4.77 -8.34 1.40
N GLN A 63 5.11 -9.58 1.72
CA GLN A 63 5.65 -9.92 3.05
C GLN A 63 6.94 -9.16 3.43
N ASN A 64 7.73 -8.75 2.46
CA ASN A 64 8.99 -8.02 2.68
C ASN A 64 8.84 -6.50 2.51
N HIS A 65 7.63 -6.00 2.32
CA HIS A 65 7.33 -4.60 2.04
C HIS A 65 6.23 -4.09 2.97
N GLU A 66 6.05 -2.78 3.03
CA GLU A 66 4.92 -2.17 3.70
C GLU A 66 3.68 -2.25 2.82
N VAL A 67 2.55 -2.62 3.45
CA VAL A 67 1.21 -2.45 2.86
C VAL A 67 0.54 -1.28 3.55
N ALA A 68 -0.03 -0.38 2.77
CA ALA A 68 -0.72 0.81 3.24
C ALA A 68 -2.10 0.97 2.54
N CYS A 69 -2.93 1.84 3.09
CA CYS A 69 -4.26 2.10 2.57
C CYS A 69 -4.25 3.01 1.33
N HIS A 70 -5.21 2.78 0.43
CA HIS A 70 -5.49 3.67 -0.69
C HIS A 70 -7.00 3.92 -0.88
N GLY A 71 -7.80 3.58 0.13
CA GLY A 71 -9.26 3.55 0.10
C GLY A 71 -9.80 2.25 -0.47
N VAL A 72 -11.03 1.91 -0.11
CA VAL A 72 -11.64 0.64 -0.57
C VAL A 72 -11.84 0.65 -2.08
N THR A 73 -12.34 1.76 -2.63
CA THR A 73 -12.85 1.83 -4.01
C THR A 73 -12.10 2.80 -4.92
N HIS A 74 -11.01 3.39 -4.48
CA HIS A 74 -10.24 4.39 -5.24
C HIS A 74 -11.08 5.61 -5.66
N ARG A 75 -11.98 6.07 -4.80
CA ARG A 75 -12.82 7.26 -5.09
C ARG A 75 -12.06 8.55 -4.77
N HIS A 76 -12.36 9.58 -5.54
CA HIS A 76 -11.83 10.92 -5.30
C HIS A 76 -12.37 11.48 -3.97
N PRO A 77 -11.50 11.91 -3.02
CA PRO A 77 -11.94 12.37 -1.70
C PRO A 77 -12.96 13.52 -1.74
N LEU A 78 -12.82 14.44 -2.70
CA LEU A 78 -13.74 15.57 -2.85
C LEU A 78 -15.14 15.18 -3.36
N GLN A 79 -15.34 13.94 -3.77
CA GLN A 79 -16.64 13.40 -4.22
C GLN A 79 -17.36 12.60 -3.13
N MET A 80 -16.84 12.65 -1.91
CA MET A 80 -17.38 11.91 -0.77
C MET A 80 -17.73 12.85 0.39
N THR A 81 -18.74 12.47 1.15
CA THR A 81 -18.96 13.08 2.45
C THR A 81 -17.84 12.69 3.43
N ARG A 82 -17.75 13.42 4.54
CA ARG A 82 -16.76 13.08 5.59
C ARG A 82 -16.94 11.65 6.10
N GLU A 83 -18.16 11.22 6.29
CA GLU A 83 -18.48 9.87 6.79
C GLU A 83 -18.10 8.79 5.78
N GLU A 84 -18.38 9.03 4.50
CA GLU A 84 -17.96 8.12 3.42
C GLU A 84 -16.44 8.01 3.37
N TRP A 85 -15.72 9.13 3.46
CA TRP A 85 -14.26 9.14 3.47
C TRP A 85 -13.67 8.38 4.65
N LEU A 86 -14.17 8.62 5.87
CA LEU A 86 -13.73 7.90 7.06
C LEU A 86 -13.97 6.39 6.91
N ARG A 87 -15.11 6.01 6.32
CA ARG A 87 -15.43 4.60 6.07
C ARG A 87 -14.51 3.97 5.03
N GLU A 88 -14.22 4.67 3.94
CA GLU A 88 -13.28 4.23 2.90
C GLU A 88 -11.91 3.90 3.50
N VAL A 89 -11.37 4.78 4.32
CA VAL A 89 -10.07 4.57 4.96
C VAL A 89 -10.12 3.46 6.01
N TRP A 90 -11.12 3.48 6.88
CA TRP A 90 -11.23 2.54 7.98
C TRP A 90 -11.48 1.11 7.53
N GLN A 91 -12.39 0.92 6.58
CA GLN A 91 -12.69 -0.41 6.04
C GLN A 91 -11.52 -0.96 5.23
N ASP A 92 -10.83 -0.11 4.47
CA ASP A 92 -9.64 -0.50 3.72
C ASP A 92 -8.54 -1.00 4.67
N ARG A 93 -8.24 -0.23 5.71
CA ARG A 93 -7.27 -0.62 6.74
C ARG A 93 -7.61 -1.97 7.35
N ARG A 94 -8.85 -2.16 7.80
CA ARG A 94 -9.28 -3.42 8.41
C ARG A 94 -9.15 -4.61 7.47
N ALA A 95 -9.54 -4.43 6.21
CA ALA A 95 -9.43 -5.48 5.20
C ALA A 95 -7.97 -5.86 4.94
N LEU A 96 -7.09 -4.87 4.77
CA LEU A 96 -5.67 -5.10 4.55
C LEU A 96 -4.96 -5.71 5.76
N GLU A 97 -5.31 -5.31 6.97
CA GLU A 97 -4.80 -5.93 8.20
C GLU A 97 -5.21 -7.41 8.30
N ALA A 98 -6.45 -7.74 7.92
CA ALA A 98 -6.92 -9.13 7.89
C ALA A 98 -6.16 -9.99 6.88
N LEU A 99 -5.81 -9.44 5.73
CA LEU A 99 -5.07 -10.14 4.66
C LEU A 99 -3.59 -10.30 4.96
N THR A 100 -2.98 -9.32 5.62
CA THR A 100 -1.53 -9.31 5.89
C THR A 100 -1.15 -9.87 7.25
N GLY A 101 -2.06 -9.87 8.21
CA GLY A 101 -1.77 -10.18 9.62
C GLY A 101 -0.89 -9.13 10.30
N ARG A 102 -0.75 -7.94 9.73
CA ARG A 102 0.10 -6.84 10.22
C ARG A 102 -0.73 -5.58 10.43
N ILE A 103 -0.24 -4.68 11.29
CA ILE A 103 -0.82 -3.35 11.47
C ILE A 103 -0.54 -2.52 10.21
N VAL A 104 -1.57 -1.92 9.63
CA VAL A 104 -1.48 -0.99 8.50
C VAL A 104 -1.47 0.43 9.04
N GLN A 105 -0.37 1.15 8.84
CA GLN A 105 -0.15 2.48 9.42
C GLN A 105 -0.24 3.63 8.43
N GLY A 106 0.10 3.36 7.18
CA GLY A 106 0.18 4.38 6.14
C GLY A 106 -1.06 4.44 5.25
N MET A 107 -1.19 5.58 4.57
CA MET A 107 -2.17 5.74 3.51
C MET A 107 -1.70 6.75 2.46
N SER A 108 -2.21 6.63 1.25
CA SER A 108 -2.15 7.66 0.23
C SER A 108 -3.55 7.98 -0.30
N TYR A 109 -3.76 9.23 -0.71
CA TYR A 109 -5.02 9.64 -1.32
C TYR A 109 -5.11 9.10 -2.75
N ALA A 110 -6.30 8.66 -3.14
CA ALA A 110 -6.65 8.48 -4.54
C ALA A 110 -6.80 9.87 -5.18
N PHE A 111 -6.05 10.13 -6.23
CA PHE A 111 -5.97 11.45 -6.91
C PHE A 111 -5.28 12.58 -6.09
#